data_e15a89797e513c8c780d5ffe517688f9
#
_entry.id   e15a89797e513c8c780d5ffe517688f9
#
_cell.length_a   1.000
_cell.length_b   1.000
_cell.length_c   1.000
_cell.angle_alpha   90.00
_cell.angle_beta   90.00
_cell.angle_gamma   90.00
#
_symmetry.space_group_name_H-M   'P 1'
#
loop_
_entity.id
_entity.type
_entity.pdbx_description
1 polymer ?
#
loop_
_entity_poly.entity_id
_entity_poly.type
_entity_poly.pdbx_seq_one_letter_code
_entity_poly.pdbx_strand_id
1 'polypeptide(L)'
;MTRENDSLWLDTLITSLSSPATSPFGEPLPAFPDEELQRNTTGLSSEAALRQAHAFYENVRDGLGKAGVVLGADAKALDFGFGWGRISRVFMHDFRKENIHGIDVDPWFVEITRGLFQSQNFNTCSPFPPTTFEGGSFDLVFAYSVFSHLSESATRAWMAEFERILKPGGVVAFTTRHESFFDYCEWAGKQADATGYLRALGELFPDIDAARAAYRRGEFVHASSAGVGGGGPRDSSFYGETFIPESHVRLGFGTSLEFVSGYFDGSRYDQACFVLRKTR
;
A
#
# COMPACT_ATOMS: atom_id res chain seq x y z
N MET A 1 2.19 23.44 3.70
CA MET A 1 3.60 23.03 3.56
C MET A 1 3.92 22.98 2.08
N THR A 2 5.05 23.53 1.66
CA THR A 2 5.38 23.75 0.25
C THR A 2 6.12 22.55 -0.35
N ARG A 3 6.11 22.42 -1.70
CA ARG A 3 6.87 21.39 -2.44
C ARG A 3 8.38 21.35 -2.09
N GLU A 4 8.95 22.44 -1.61
CA GLU A 4 10.33 22.49 -1.11
C GLU A 4 10.56 21.60 0.12
N ASN A 5 9.61 21.55 1.06
CA ASN A 5 9.73 20.67 2.23
C ASN A 5 9.66 19.18 1.88
N ASP A 6 8.90 18.82 0.84
CA ASP A 6 8.76 17.43 0.40
C ASP A 6 10.06 16.94 -0.29
N SER A 7 10.72 17.81 -1.06
CA SER A 7 12.04 17.51 -1.66
C SER A 7 13.12 17.31 -0.60
N LEU A 8 13.18 18.18 0.41
CA LEU A 8 14.12 18.07 1.54
C LEU A 8 13.91 16.77 2.33
N TRP A 9 12.66 16.32 2.45
CA TRP A 9 12.37 15.07 3.14
C TRP A 9 12.88 13.85 2.37
N LEU A 10 12.70 13.82 1.05
CA LEU A 10 13.26 12.76 0.22
C LEU A 10 14.79 12.72 0.31
N ASP A 11 15.46 13.87 0.29
CA ASP A 11 16.91 13.95 0.44
C ASP A 11 17.36 13.43 1.82
N THR A 12 16.60 13.71 2.88
CA THR A 12 16.84 13.18 4.22
C THR A 12 16.71 11.65 4.24
N LEU A 13 15.67 11.10 3.60
CA LEU A 13 15.46 9.66 3.48
C LEU A 13 16.62 8.99 2.70
N ILE A 14 17.07 9.58 1.59
CA ILE A 14 18.18 9.08 0.80
C ILE A 14 19.49 9.14 1.61
N THR A 15 19.74 10.24 2.30
CA THR A 15 20.90 10.39 3.18
C THR A 15 20.93 9.31 4.26
N SER A 16 19.76 8.89 4.76
CA SER A 16 19.65 7.85 5.79
C SER A 16 20.13 6.46 5.35
N LEU A 17 20.36 6.23 4.05
CA LEU A 17 20.97 5.00 3.54
C LEU A 17 22.44 4.84 3.95
N SER A 18 23.15 5.94 4.18
CA SER A 18 24.59 5.95 4.45
C SER A 18 25.00 6.66 5.74
N SER A 19 24.09 7.43 6.33
CA SER A 19 24.36 8.24 7.53
C SER A 19 23.14 8.30 8.44
N PRO A 20 23.30 8.40 9.76
CA PRO A 20 22.18 8.63 10.66
C PRO A 20 21.41 9.87 10.28
N ALA A 21 20.09 9.77 10.24
CA ALA A 21 19.18 10.88 9.97
C ALA A 21 17.98 10.81 10.93
N THR A 22 17.28 11.94 11.08
CA THR A 22 16.14 12.07 11.99
C THR A 22 14.90 12.56 11.26
N SER A 23 13.73 12.20 11.79
CA SER A 23 12.45 12.75 11.38
C SER A 23 12.34 14.23 11.79
N PRO A 24 11.34 14.98 11.28
CA PRO A 24 11.05 16.35 11.76
C PRO A 24 10.75 16.44 13.25
N PHE A 25 10.42 15.32 13.89
CA PHE A 25 10.21 15.22 15.34
C PHE A 25 11.50 14.95 16.14
N GLY A 26 12.67 14.89 15.47
CA GLY A 26 13.96 14.59 16.10
C GLY A 26 14.18 13.10 16.40
N GLU A 27 13.31 12.22 15.92
CA GLU A 27 13.40 10.78 16.13
C GLU A 27 14.35 10.14 15.11
N PRO A 28 15.24 9.22 15.52
CA PRO A 28 16.09 8.51 14.57
C PRO A 28 15.27 7.75 13.54
N LEU A 29 15.67 7.85 12.27
CA LEU A 29 15.07 7.03 11.21
C LEU A 29 15.48 5.56 11.41
N PRO A 30 14.56 4.61 11.12
CA PRO A 30 14.82 3.18 11.28
C PRO A 30 15.99 2.70 10.41
N ALA A 31 16.66 1.63 10.81
CA ALA A 31 17.65 0.95 9.96
C ALA A 31 17.00 0.33 8.71
N PHE A 32 17.79 -0.01 7.71
CA PHE A 32 17.33 -0.71 6.51
C PHE A 32 17.61 -2.22 6.62
N PRO A 33 16.75 -3.07 6.06
CA PRO A 33 17.12 -4.44 5.79
C PRO A 33 18.15 -4.48 4.64
N ASP A 34 18.78 -5.62 4.42
CA ASP A 34 19.68 -5.79 3.27
C ASP A 34 18.93 -5.58 1.93
N GLU A 35 19.69 -5.25 0.89
CA GLU A 35 19.12 -4.94 -0.42
C GLU A 35 18.46 -6.14 -1.10
N GLU A 36 18.89 -7.36 -0.80
CA GLU A 36 18.28 -8.57 -1.34
C GLU A 36 16.85 -8.72 -0.82
N LEU A 37 16.65 -8.54 0.49
CA LEU A 37 15.33 -8.53 1.10
C LEU A 37 14.45 -7.43 0.49
N GLN A 38 15.00 -6.22 0.34
CA GLN A 38 14.28 -5.11 -0.27
C GLN A 38 13.81 -5.47 -1.69
N ARG A 39 14.70 -5.98 -2.55
CA ARG A 39 14.37 -6.38 -3.94
C ARG A 39 13.37 -7.53 -3.99
N ASN A 40 13.55 -8.54 -3.16
CA ASN A 40 12.66 -9.71 -3.14
C ASN A 40 11.23 -9.37 -2.70
N THR A 41 11.06 -8.31 -1.93
CA THR A 41 9.75 -7.90 -1.39
C THR A 41 9.07 -6.78 -2.16
N THR A 42 9.84 -5.90 -2.79
CA THR A 42 9.27 -4.69 -3.44
C THR A 42 9.71 -4.51 -4.90
N GLY A 43 10.57 -5.38 -5.41
CA GLY A 43 11.18 -5.25 -6.73
C GLY A 43 12.30 -4.19 -6.81
N LEU A 44 12.47 -3.36 -5.79
CA LEU A 44 13.40 -2.23 -5.75
C LEU A 44 14.20 -2.26 -4.44
N SER A 45 15.37 -1.59 -4.44
CA SER A 45 16.18 -1.40 -3.24
C SER A 45 16.72 0.02 -3.14
N SER A 46 17.20 0.38 -1.96
CA SER A 46 17.94 1.62 -1.70
C SER A 46 17.18 2.87 -2.16
N GLU A 47 17.82 3.77 -2.89
CA GLU A 47 17.24 5.02 -3.35
C GLU A 47 15.99 4.82 -4.23
N ALA A 48 15.99 3.85 -5.13
CA ALA A 48 14.84 3.58 -6.00
C ALA A 48 13.60 3.18 -5.20
N ALA A 49 13.77 2.36 -4.16
CA ALA A 49 12.69 1.98 -3.24
C ALA A 49 12.14 3.18 -2.46
N LEU A 50 13.01 4.09 -2.02
CA LEU A 50 12.61 5.31 -1.30
C LEU A 50 11.89 6.30 -2.21
N ARG A 51 12.37 6.52 -3.44
CA ARG A 51 11.71 7.39 -4.42
C ARG A 51 10.30 6.91 -4.74
N GLN A 52 10.11 5.61 -4.93
CA GLN A 52 8.78 5.04 -5.16
C GLN A 52 7.86 5.20 -3.94
N ALA A 53 8.37 4.96 -2.74
CA ALA A 53 7.62 5.15 -1.50
C ALA A 53 7.23 6.62 -1.28
N HIS A 54 8.15 7.55 -1.55
CA HIS A 54 7.91 8.98 -1.47
C HIS A 54 6.87 9.47 -2.49
N ALA A 55 6.88 8.90 -3.70
CA ALA A 55 5.87 9.22 -4.71
C ALA A 55 4.44 8.85 -4.25
N PHE A 56 4.29 7.71 -3.60
CA PHE A 56 3.00 7.34 -2.96
C PHE A 56 2.63 8.30 -1.84
N TYR A 57 3.58 8.62 -0.97
CA TYR A 57 3.39 9.59 0.11
C TYR A 57 2.91 10.95 -0.38
N GLU A 58 3.50 11.50 -1.45
CA GLU A 58 3.05 12.77 -2.04
C GLU A 58 1.59 12.70 -2.53
N ASN A 59 1.19 11.58 -3.15
CA ASN A 59 -0.19 11.38 -3.57
C ASN A 59 -1.16 11.33 -2.36
N VAL A 60 -0.76 10.65 -1.27
CA VAL A 60 -1.57 10.62 -0.04
C VAL A 60 -1.68 12.00 0.58
N ARG A 61 -0.59 12.76 0.64
CA ARG A 61 -0.58 14.14 1.17
C ARG A 61 -1.45 15.10 0.36
N ASP A 62 -1.38 15.01 -0.97
CA ASP A 62 -2.26 15.79 -1.85
C ASP A 62 -3.75 15.40 -1.61
N GLY A 63 -4.02 14.09 -1.46
CA GLY A 63 -5.34 13.59 -1.11
C GLY A 63 -5.86 14.09 0.23
N LEU A 64 -5.02 14.09 1.27
CA LEU A 64 -5.37 14.69 2.58
C LEU A 64 -5.72 16.18 2.43
N GLY A 65 -4.93 16.92 1.65
CA GLY A 65 -5.21 18.33 1.36
C GLY A 65 -6.55 18.52 0.64
N LYS A 66 -6.85 17.71 -0.37
CA LYS A 66 -8.16 17.73 -1.08
C LYS A 66 -9.31 17.32 -0.18
N ALA A 67 -9.09 16.42 0.76
CA ALA A 67 -10.06 16.03 1.79
C ALA A 67 -10.26 17.11 2.87
N GLY A 68 -9.45 18.17 2.90
CA GLY A 68 -9.47 19.19 3.94
C GLY A 68 -8.99 18.66 5.30
N VAL A 69 -8.17 17.61 5.32
CA VAL A 69 -7.66 17.00 6.54
C VAL A 69 -6.32 17.62 6.93
N VAL A 70 -6.25 18.09 8.16
CA VAL A 70 -5.02 18.58 8.79
C VAL A 70 -4.65 17.61 9.91
N LEU A 71 -3.49 16.99 9.79
CA LEU A 71 -3.00 16.06 10.81
C LEU A 71 -2.49 16.86 12.03
N GLY A 72 -3.04 16.53 13.20
CA GLY A 72 -2.57 17.09 14.46
C GLY A 72 -1.30 16.39 14.98
N ALA A 73 -0.68 16.94 16.02
CA ALA A 73 0.54 16.38 16.62
C ALA A 73 0.38 14.94 17.14
N ASP A 74 -0.84 14.59 17.57
CA ASP A 74 -1.19 13.28 18.11
C ASP A 74 -1.95 12.40 17.08
N ALA A 75 -1.90 12.78 15.79
CA ALA A 75 -2.51 11.98 14.72
C ALA A 75 -1.88 10.60 14.67
N LYS A 76 -2.71 9.57 14.42
CA LYS A 76 -2.30 8.17 14.34
C LYS A 76 -2.52 7.62 12.94
N ALA A 77 -1.54 6.86 12.47
CA ALA A 77 -1.60 6.17 11.19
C ALA A 77 -1.48 4.66 11.33
N LEU A 78 -2.16 3.94 10.44
CA LEU A 78 -2.03 2.50 10.27
C LEU A 78 -1.46 2.18 8.88
N ASP A 79 -0.32 1.49 8.85
CA ASP A 79 0.26 0.87 7.64
C ASP A 79 -0.28 -0.56 7.51
N PHE A 80 -1.11 -0.80 6.50
CA PHE A 80 -1.70 -2.09 6.23
C PHE A 80 -0.87 -2.86 5.19
N GLY A 81 -0.29 -3.97 5.61
CA GLY A 81 0.67 -4.73 4.82
C GLY A 81 2.03 -4.03 4.76
N PHE A 82 2.57 -3.67 5.92
CA PHE A 82 3.75 -2.80 6.06
C PHE A 82 5.05 -3.43 5.52
N GLY A 83 5.11 -4.77 5.32
CA GLY A 83 6.32 -5.45 4.90
C GLY A 83 7.52 -5.11 5.81
N TRP A 84 8.63 -4.61 5.26
CA TRP A 84 9.77 -4.16 6.05
C TRP A 84 9.69 -2.69 6.54
N GLY A 85 8.50 -2.08 6.48
CA GLY A 85 8.25 -0.72 6.97
C GLY A 85 8.72 0.40 6.02
N ARG A 86 8.86 0.10 4.72
CA ARG A 86 9.30 1.08 3.72
C ARG A 86 8.40 2.30 3.67
N ILE A 87 7.10 2.11 3.63
CA ILE A 87 6.12 3.19 3.55
C ILE A 87 6.00 3.89 4.91
N SER A 88 5.89 3.14 6.01
CA SER A 88 5.88 3.69 7.37
C SER A 88 7.02 4.69 7.62
N ARG A 89 8.24 4.39 7.12
CA ARG A 89 9.41 5.28 7.22
C ARG A 89 9.15 6.65 6.61
N VAL A 90 8.52 6.70 5.44
CA VAL A 90 8.27 7.97 4.75
C VAL A 90 7.24 8.81 5.52
N PHE A 91 6.25 8.16 6.13
CA PHE A 91 5.23 8.84 6.94
C PHE A 91 5.74 9.34 8.31
N MET A 92 6.97 9.01 8.71
CA MET A 92 7.63 9.67 9.86
C MET A 92 7.88 11.17 9.65
N HIS A 93 7.58 11.71 8.47
CA HIS A 93 7.51 13.15 8.26
C HIS A 93 6.33 13.80 9.00
N ASP A 94 5.17 13.16 8.95
CA ASP A 94 3.92 13.74 9.46
C ASP A 94 3.46 13.10 10.77
N PHE A 95 4.02 11.96 11.14
CA PHE A 95 3.65 11.21 12.35
C PHE A 95 4.89 10.92 13.21
N ARG A 96 4.72 11.05 14.52
CA ARG A 96 5.68 10.51 15.47
C ARG A 96 5.74 8.98 15.31
N LYS A 97 6.92 8.40 15.49
CA LYS A 97 7.12 6.95 15.39
C LYS A 97 6.15 6.15 16.28
N GLU A 98 5.88 6.64 17.49
CA GLU A 98 4.94 6.03 18.42
C GLU A 98 3.48 6.04 17.95
N ASN A 99 3.13 6.90 17.01
CA ASN A 99 1.79 7.04 16.43
C ASN A 99 1.65 6.31 15.07
N ILE A 100 2.70 5.68 14.58
CA ILE A 100 2.65 4.80 13.41
C ILE A 100 2.47 3.37 13.89
N HIS A 101 1.36 2.76 13.52
CA HIS A 101 1.04 1.36 13.76
C HIS A 101 1.09 0.61 12.43
N GLY A 102 1.37 -0.69 12.49
CA GLY A 102 1.37 -1.54 11.31
C GLY A 102 0.75 -2.90 11.59
N ILE A 103 0.06 -3.46 10.59
CA ILE A 103 -0.39 -4.86 10.60
C ILE A 103 0.01 -5.54 9.30
N ASP A 104 0.49 -6.78 9.42
CA ASP A 104 0.85 -7.63 8.29
C ASP A 104 0.42 -9.06 8.59
N VAL A 105 0.08 -9.84 7.56
CA VAL A 105 -0.27 -11.25 7.72
C VAL A 105 0.95 -12.13 7.94
N ASP A 106 2.15 -11.66 7.60
CA ASP A 106 3.39 -12.40 7.67
C ASP A 106 4.17 -12.08 8.97
N PRO A 107 4.25 -13.02 9.93
CA PRO A 107 4.93 -12.80 11.20
C PRO A 107 6.43 -12.52 11.02
N TRP A 108 7.04 -12.96 9.92
CA TRP A 108 8.43 -12.70 9.62
C TRP A 108 8.69 -11.20 9.38
N PHE A 109 7.79 -10.51 8.64
CA PHE A 109 7.87 -9.07 8.48
C PHE A 109 7.67 -8.32 9.79
N VAL A 110 6.80 -8.83 10.67
CA VAL A 110 6.59 -8.24 11.99
C VAL A 110 7.89 -8.24 12.81
N GLU A 111 8.61 -9.36 12.84
CA GLU A 111 9.87 -9.48 13.56
C GLU A 111 10.93 -8.51 13.01
N ILE A 112 11.12 -8.50 11.69
CA ILE A 112 12.07 -7.62 11.01
C ILE A 112 11.74 -6.15 11.32
N THR A 113 10.50 -5.74 11.10
CA THR A 113 10.12 -4.32 11.21
C THR A 113 10.15 -3.82 12.64
N ARG A 114 9.77 -4.65 13.61
CA ARG A 114 9.98 -4.34 15.04
C ARG A 114 11.44 -4.09 15.36
N GLY A 115 12.35 -4.91 14.81
CA GLY A 115 13.78 -4.74 14.98
C GLY A 115 14.30 -3.45 14.33
N LEU A 116 13.88 -3.15 13.09
CA LEU A 116 14.30 -1.95 12.36
C LEU A 116 13.78 -0.66 13.00
N PHE A 117 12.52 -0.63 13.40
CA PHE A 117 11.87 0.55 14.00
C PHE A 117 12.09 0.69 15.50
N GLN A 118 12.58 -0.35 16.18
CA GLN A 118 12.63 -0.38 17.65
C GLN A 118 11.26 -0.01 18.24
N SER A 119 10.20 -0.67 17.74
CA SER A 119 8.79 -0.36 18.10
C SER A 119 7.95 -1.63 18.15
N GLN A 120 7.05 -1.70 19.13
CA GLN A 120 6.06 -2.79 19.29
C GLN A 120 4.72 -2.51 18.59
N ASN A 121 4.61 -1.42 17.85
CA ASN A 121 3.37 -1.03 17.17
C ASN A 121 3.08 -1.82 15.89
N PHE A 122 4.01 -2.68 15.47
CA PHE A 122 3.87 -3.56 14.30
C PHE A 122 3.43 -4.95 14.75
N ASN A 123 2.29 -5.44 14.24
CA ASN A 123 1.69 -6.67 14.72
C ASN A 123 1.22 -7.56 13.58
N THR A 124 1.13 -8.87 13.85
CA THR A 124 0.52 -9.82 12.92
C THR A 124 -1.01 -9.64 12.94
N CYS A 125 -1.63 -9.74 11.77
CA CYS A 125 -3.09 -9.80 11.64
C CYS A 125 -3.53 -11.07 10.90
N SER A 126 -4.82 -11.38 11.00
CA SER A 126 -5.45 -12.39 10.15
C SER A 126 -5.60 -11.87 8.71
N PRO A 127 -5.70 -12.75 7.70
CA PRO A 127 -5.98 -12.36 6.31
C PRO A 127 -7.30 -11.59 6.13
N PHE A 128 -8.24 -11.79 7.05
CA PHE A 128 -9.53 -11.09 7.10
C PHE A 128 -9.74 -10.42 8.45
N PRO A 129 -10.48 -9.29 8.49
CA PRO A 129 -10.84 -8.63 9.74
C PRO A 129 -11.76 -9.52 10.61
N PRO A 130 -12.01 -9.14 11.89
CA PRO A 130 -11.69 -7.83 12.47
C PRO A 130 -10.27 -7.74 13.02
N THR A 131 -9.78 -6.50 13.16
CA THR A 131 -8.58 -6.21 13.96
C THR A 131 -8.94 -6.01 15.43
N THR A 132 -7.93 -5.97 16.29
CA THR A 132 -8.10 -5.66 17.72
C THR A 132 -8.16 -4.16 18.03
N PHE A 133 -8.02 -3.30 17.02
CA PHE A 133 -8.10 -1.86 17.23
C PHE A 133 -9.50 -1.40 17.58
N GLU A 134 -9.60 -0.44 18.46
CA GLU A 134 -10.87 0.21 18.80
C GLU A 134 -11.40 1.04 17.62
N GLY A 135 -12.72 1.21 17.54
CA GLY A 135 -13.32 2.09 16.55
C GLY A 135 -12.87 3.53 16.72
N GLY A 136 -12.63 4.24 15.61
CA GLY A 136 -12.20 5.63 15.65
C GLY A 136 -10.78 5.86 16.19
N SER A 137 -9.87 4.91 16.00
CA SER A 137 -8.49 4.99 16.52
C SER A 137 -7.56 5.79 15.61
N PHE A 138 -7.79 5.81 14.28
CA PHE A 138 -6.82 6.30 13.32
C PHE A 138 -7.33 7.53 12.55
N ASP A 139 -6.41 8.43 12.24
CA ASP A 139 -6.63 9.57 11.35
C ASP A 139 -6.36 9.19 9.89
N LEU A 140 -5.41 8.27 9.66
CA LEU A 140 -5.01 7.77 8.35
C LEU A 140 -4.79 6.25 8.39
N VAL A 141 -5.34 5.54 7.40
CA VAL A 141 -4.93 4.18 7.03
C VAL A 141 -4.31 4.24 5.65
N PHE A 142 -3.15 3.66 5.46
CA PHE A 142 -2.54 3.56 4.13
C PHE A 142 -2.11 2.12 3.83
N ALA A 143 -2.21 1.75 2.55
CA ALA A 143 -1.88 0.41 2.06
C ALA A 143 -1.20 0.52 0.70
N TYR A 144 0.10 0.24 0.63
CA TYR A 144 0.83 0.22 -0.63
C TYR A 144 1.03 -1.21 -1.11
N SER A 145 0.55 -1.52 -2.31
CA SER A 145 0.68 -2.85 -2.95
C SER A 145 0.05 -4.00 -2.16
N VAL A 146 -1.08 -3.74 -1.50
CA VAL A 146 -1.91 -4.76 -0.83
C VAL A 146 -3.19 -5.01 -1.61
N PHE A 147 -3.96 -3.95 -1.92
CA PHE A 147 -5.20 -4.07 -2.70
C PHE A 147 -4.96 -4.38 -4.18
N SER A 148 -3.71 -4.38 -4.62
CA SER A 148 -3.27 -4.97 -5.89
C SER A 148 -3.30 -6.50 -5.89
N HIS A 149 -3.64 -7.13 -4.75
CA HIS A 149 -3.62 -8.58 -4.59
C HIS A 149 -4.88 -9.17 -3.97
N LEU A 150 -5.72 -8.38 -3.31
CA LEU A 150 -6.89 -8.88 -2.57
C LEU A 150 -8.09 -9.14 -3.49
N SER A 151 -8.79 -10.25 -3.26
CA SER A 151 -10.09 -10.52 -3.89
C SER A 151 -11.12 -9.44 -3.54
N GLU A 152 -12.22 -9.36 -4.29
CA GLU A 152 -13.27 -8.38 -4.04
C GLU A 152 -13.88 -8.54 -2.65
N SER A 153 -14.11 -9.78 -2.21
CA SER A 153 -14.65 -10.06 -0.87
C SER A 153 -13.71 -9.61 0.25
N ALA A 154 -12.40 -9.88 0.10
CA ALA A 154 -11.39 -9.42 1.05
C ALA A 154 -11.26 -7.89 1.05
N THR A 155 -11.27 -7.27 -0.14
CA THR A 155 -11.27 -5.81 -0.30
C THR A 155 -12.44 -5.16 0.43
N ARG A 156 -13.66 -5.65 0.22
CA ARG A 156 -14.86 -5.12 0.88
C ARG A 156 -14.81 -5.30 2.39
N ALA A 157 -14.36 -6.46 2.86
CA ALA A 157 -14.23 -6.73 4.29
C ALA A 157 -13.23 -5.75 4.95
N TRP A 158 -12.06 -5.52 4.34
CA TRP A 158 -11.07 -4.58 4.85
C TRP A 158 -11.52 -3.13 4.77
N MET A 159 -12.24 -2.72 3.72
CA MET A 159 -12.81 -1.36 3.65
C MET A 159 -13.83 -1.11 4.76
N ALA A 160 -14.66 -2.10 5.11
CA ALA A 160 -15.57 -1.99 6.25
C ALA A 160 -14.82 -1.91 7.58
N GLU A 161 -13.74 -2.64 7.74
CA GLU A 161 -12.89 -2.55 8.93
C GLU A 161 -12.19 -1.19 9.01
N PHE A 162 -11.67 -0.67 7.90
CA PHE A 162 -11.05 0.67 7.89
C PHE A 162 -12.07 1.76 8.21
N GLU A 163 -13.31 1.65 7.70
CA GLU A 163 -14.38 2.53 8.14
C GLU A 163 -14.59 2.47 9.65
N ARG A 164 -14.58 1.29 10.25
CA ARG A 164 -14.76 1.12 11.70
C ARG A 164 -13.66 1.76 12.51
N ILE A 165 -12.38 1.54 12.14
CA ILE A 165 -11.22 1.98 12.91
C ILE A 165 -10.80 3.44 12.62
N LEU A 166 -11.22 4.01 11.50
CA LEU A 166 -10.99 5.43 11.20
C LEU A 166 -11.88 6.33 12.08
N LYS A 167 -11.32 7.43 12.52
CA LYS A 167 -12.07 8.54 13.11
C LYS A 167 -13.04 9.14 12.08
N PRO A 168 -14.13 9.80 12.50
CA PRO A 168 -14.91 10.64 11.59
C PRO A 168 -14.00 11.65 10.88
N GLY A 169 -14.10 11.73 9.55
CA GLY A 169 -13.22 12.55 8.72
C GLY A 169 -11.84 11.96 8.44
N GLY A 170 -11.51 10.80 9.03
CA GLY A 170 -10.27 10.09 8.74
C GLY A 170 -10.21 9.56 7.30
N VAL A 171 -9.04 9.23 6.85
CA VAL A 171 -8.73 8.93 5.44
C VAL A 171 -8.15 7.53 5.29
N VAL A 172 -8.53 6.83 4.21
CA VAL A 172 -7.82 5.66 3.71
C VAL A 172 -7.19 5.97 2.37
N ALA A 173 -5.94 5.57 2.17
CA ALA A 173 -5.22 5.66 0.91
C ALA A 173 -4.66 4.29 0.55
N PHE A 174 -4.89 3.82 -0.67
CA PHE A 174 -4.44 2.51 -1.09
C PHE A 174 -4.06 2.47 -2.57
N THR A 175 -3.25 1.48 -2.94
CA THR A 175 -2.89 1.24 -4.34
C THR A 175 -3.43 -0.08 -4.84
N THR A 176 -3.72 -0.14 -6.15
CA THR A 176 -4.15 -1.34 -6.88
C THR A 176 -3.47 -1.38 -8.26
N ARG A 177 -3.49 -2.53 -8.95
CA ARG A 177 -2.99 -2.60 -10.32
C ARG A 177 -3.74 -1.63 -11.22
N HIS A 178 -2.99 -0.90 -12.04
CA HIS A 178 -3.55 -0.08 -13.13
C HIS A 178 -3.72 -0.92 -14.39
N GLU A 179 -4.54 -0.47 -15.33
CA GLU A 179 -4.78 -1.13 -16.63
C GLU A 179 -3.48 -1.51 -17.36
N SER A 180 -2.45 -0.68 -17.28
CA SER A 180 -1.15 -0.93 -17.91
C SER A 180 -0.45 -2.21 -17.43
N PHE A 181 -0.83 -2.76 -16.29
CA PHE A 181 -0.26 -4.01 -15.80
C PHE A 181 -0.74 -5.23 -16.59
N PHE A 182 -1.86 -5.15 -17.33
CA PHE A 182 -2.24 -6.17 -18.31
C PHE A 182 -1.19 -6.31 -19.40
N ASP A 183 -0.55 -5.22 -19.83
CA ASP A 183 0.52 -5.27 -20.83
C ASP A 183 1.73 -6.05 -20.32
N TYR A 184 2.02 -5.95 -19.01
CA TYR A 184 3.07 -6.74 -18.36
C TYR A 184 2.69 -8.23 -18.29
N CYS A 185 1.42 -8.56 -18.01
CA CYS A 185 0.93 -9.94 -18.06
C CYS A 185 1.04 -10.54 -19.46
N GLU A 186 0.67 -9.80 -20.50
CA GLU A 186 0.83 -10.23 -21.90
C GLU A 186 2.30 -10.44 -22.28
N TRP A 187 3.15 -9.50 -21.86
CA TRP A 187 4.60 -9.63 -22.08
C TRP A 187 5.15 -10.88 -21.37
N ALA A 188 4.76 -11.12 -20.12
CA ALA A 188 5.15 -12.31 -19.35
C ALA A 188 4.74 -13.61 -20.06
N GLY A 189 3.53 -13.67 -20.65
CA GLY A 189 3.04 -14.81 -21.40
C GLY A 189 3.81 -15.10 -22.71
N LYS A 190 4.54 -14.13 -23.24
CA LYS A 190 5.38 -14.27 -24.43
C LYS A 190 6.82 -14.70 -24.12
N GLN A 191 7.20 -14.81 -22.84
CA GLN A 191 8.55 -15.20 -22.44
C GLN A 191 8.68 -16.72 -22.41
N ALA A 192 9.37 -17.30 -23.40
CA ALA A 192 9.52 -18.76 -23.56
C ALA A 192 10.18 -19.44 -22.36
N ASP A 193 11.13 -18.75 -21.71
CA ASP A 193 11.91 -19.26 -20.59
C ASP A 193 11.39 -18.77 -19.22
N ALA A 194 10.16 -18.21 -19.16
CA ALA A 194 9.58 -17.74 -17.92
C ALA A 194 9.41 -18.89 -16.92
N THR A 195 9.78 -18.63 -15.68
CA THR A 195 9.62 -19.57 -14.54
C THR A 195 9.00 -18.86 -13.35
N GLY A 196 8.55 -19.62 -12.34
CA GLY A 196 8.02 -19.09 -11.10
C GLY A 196 6.88 -18.10 -11.31
N TYR A 197 6.94 -16.97 -10.60
CA TYR A 197 5.92 -15.92 -10.65
C TYR A 197 5.68 -15.36 -12.06
N LEU A 198 6.75 -15.14 -12.84
CA LEU A 198 6.61 -14.57 -14.18
C LEU A 198 5.81 -15.48 -15.13
N ARG A 199 6.05 -16.79 -15.06
CA ARG A 199 5.28 -17.77 -15.81
C ARG A 199 3.81 -17.78 -15.36
N ALA A 200 3.58 -17.87 -14.04
CA ALA A 200 2.24 -17.88 -13.48
C ALA A 200 1.44 -16.62 -13.83
N LEU A 201 2.11 -15.47 -13.89
CA LEU A 201 1.50 -14.21 -14.30
C LEU A 201 1.09 -14.22 -15.78
N GLY A 202 1.94 -14.76 -16.66
CA GLY A 202 1.63 -14.88 -18.08
C GLY A 202 0.48 -15.85 -18.40
N GLU A 203 0.23 -16.81 -17.50
CA GLU A 203 -0.84 -17.81 -17.61
C GLU A 203 -2.10 -17.42 -16.80
N LEU A 204 -2.08 -16.28 -16.12
CA LEU A 204 -3.10 -15.92 -15.12
C LEU A 204 -4.48 -15.65 -15.71
N PHE A 205 -4.51 -15.00 -16.88
CA PHE A 205 -5.75 -14.65 -17.55
C PHE A 205 -5.95 -15.53 -18.81
N PRO A 206 -6.93 -16.46 -18.82
CA PRO A 206 -7.25 -17.25 -20.01
C PRO A 206 -7.65 -16.38 -21.21
N ASP A 207 -8.29 -15.24 -20.95
CA ASP A 207 -8.65 -14.20 -21.93
C ASP A 207 -8.34 -12.83 -21.32
N ILE A 208 -7.16 -12.31 -21.61
CA ILE A 208 -6.70 -11.04 -21.07
C ILE A 208 -7.44 -9.84 -21.68
N ASP A 209 -7.91 -9.97 -22.93
CA ASP A 209 -8.69 -8.91 -23.58
C ASP A 209 -10.06 -8.78 -22.93
N ALA A 210 -10.70 -9.89 -22.57
CA ALA A 210 -11.95 -9.89 -21.80
C ALA A 210 -11.74 -9.27 -20.40
N ALA A 211 -10.63 -9.59 -19.72
CA ALA A 211 -10.30 -8.99 -18.42
C ALA A 211 -10.07 -7.47 -18.52
N ARG A 212 -9.32 -7.03 -19.54
CA ARG A 212 -9.09 -5.61 -19.84
C ARG A 212 -10.42 -4.90 -20.17
N ALA A 213 -11.28 -5.52 -20.96
CA ALA A 213 -12.59 -4.97 -21.28
C ALA A 213 -13.49 -4.84 -20.03
N ALA A 214 -13.45 -5.81 -19.11
CA ALA A 214 -14.16 -5.74 -17.82
C ALA A 214 -13.66 -4.56 -16.98
N TYR A 215 -12.34 -4.38 -16.85
CA TYR A 215 -11.76 -3.22 -16.17
C TYR A 215 -12.23 -1.90 -16.78
N ARG A 216 -12.24 -1.77 -18.11
CA ARG A 216 -12.71 -0.56 -18.82
C ARG A 216 -14.19 -0.30 -18.64
N ARG A 217 -15.01 -1.33 -18.41
CA ARG A 217 -16.43 -1.17 -18.03
C ARG A 217 -16.63 -0.78 -16.55
N GLY A 218 -15.55 -0.68 -15.77
CA GLY A 218 -15.61 -0.35 -14.35
C GLY A 218 -15.80 -1.53 -13.42
N GLU A 219 -15.61 -2.75 -13.91
CA GLU A 219 -15.75 -3.96 -13.12
C GLU A 219 -14.47 -4.22 -12.31
N PHE A 220 -14.64 -4.75 -11.10
CA PHE A 220 -13.53 -5.26 -10.28
C PHE A 220 -12.97 -6.52 -10.95
N VAL A 221 -11.67 -6.54 -11.26
CA VAL A 221 -11.01 -7.69 -11.87
C VAL A 221 -10.02 -8.28 -10.89
N HIS A 222 -10.19 -9.57 -10.60
CA HIS A 222 -9.27 -10.33 -9.76
C HIS A 222 -9.04 -11.70 -10.38
N ALA A 223 -7.78 -12.09 -10.47
CA ALA A 223 -7.39 -13.43 -10.89
C ALA A 223 -6.31 -13.97 -9.94
N SER A 224 -6.41 -15.26 -9.62
CA SER A 224 -5.49 -15.93 -8.73
C SER A 224 -5.12 -17.32 -9.24
N SER A 225 -3.90 -17.72 -8.93
CA SER A 225 -3.40 -19.08 -9.09
C SER A 225 -2.36 -19.36 -8.00
N ALA A 226 -2.01 -20.62 -7.80
CA ALA A 226 -0.97 -21.00 -6.83
C ALA A 226 0.40 -20.33 -7.11
N GLY A 227 0.67 -19.97 -8.37
CA GLY A 227 1.93 -19.36 -8.78
C GLY A 227 2.00 -17.85 -8.58
N VAL A 228 0.87 -17.15 -8.47
CA VAL A 228 0.80 -15.70 -8.17
C VAL A 228 0.41 -15.43 -6.73
N GLY A 229 0.00 -16.44 -5.99
CA GLY A 229 -0.20 -16.35 -4.55
C GLY A 229 1.12 -16.12 -3.82
N GLY A 230 1.10 -15.33 -2.74
CA GLY A 230 2.31 -15.00 -1.97
C GLY A 230 2.85 -16.15 -1.11
N GLY A 231 2.15 -17.28 -1.05
CA GLY A 231 2.47 -18.40 -0.19
C GLY A 231 2.22 -18.13 1.30
N GLY A 232 2.31 -19.17 2.14
CA GLY A 232 2.04 -19.05 3.57
C GLY A 232 0.65 -18.49 3.86
N PRO A 233 0.55 -17.40 4.63
CA PRO A 233 -0.75 -16.78 4.97
C PRO A 233 -1.44 -16.09 3.79
N ARG A 234 -0.78 -15.92 2.66
CA ARG A 234 -1.31 -15.32 1.42
C ARG A 234 -1.83 -16.40 0.50
N ASP A 235 -2.95 -16.97 0.87
CA ASP A 235 -3.60 -18.07 0.16
C ASP A 235 -4.29 -17.62 -1.13
N SER A 236 -4.24 -18.45 -2.18
CA SER A 236 -4.81 -18.14 -3.50
C SER A 236 -6.35 -18.04 -3.52
N SER A 237 -7.04 -18.35 -2.44
CA SER A 237 -8.49 -18.17 -2.33
C SER A 237 -8.89 -16.69 -2.22
N PHE A 238 -7.98 -15.81 -1.78
CA PHE A 238 -8.24 -14.38 -1.64
C PHE A 238 -7.08 -13.49 -2.14
N TYR A 239 -5.91 -14.07 -2.45
CA TYR A 239 -4.72 -13.36 -2.85
C TYR A 239 -4.33 -13.71 -4.29
N GLY A 240 -4.11 -12.71 -5.13
CA GLY A 240 -3.79 -12.87 -6.55
C GLY A 240 -3.33 -11.56 -7.17
N GLU A 241 -3.77 -11.24 -8.39
CA GLU A 241 -3.59 -9.93 -9.01
C GLU A 241 -4.94 -9.24 -9.17
N THR A 242 -5.02 -8.00 -8.72
CA THR A 242 -6.27 -7.24 -8.59
C THR A 242 -6.18 -5.87 -9.21
N PHE A 243 -7.18 -5.57 -10.04
CA PHE A 243 -7.33 -4.32 -10.78
C PHE A 243 -8.67 -3.69 -10.38
N ILE A 244 -8.61 -2.56 -9.70
CA ILE A 244 -9.81 -1.83 -9.29
C ILE A 244 -9.85 -0.52 -10.08
N PRO A 245 -10.75 -0.37 -11.07
CA PRO A 245 -10.85 0.88 -11.82
C PRO A 245 -11.42 2.01 -10.94
N GLU A 246 -11.05 3.26 -11.25
CA GLU A 246 -11.51 4.42 -10.51
C GLU A 246 -13.03 4.51 -10.43
N SER A 247 -13.74 4.16 -11.51
CA SER A 247 -15.20 4.12 -11.54
C SER A 247 -15.78 3.16 -10.50
N HIS A 248 -15.14 2.00 -10.25
CA HIS A 248 -15.52 1.06 -9.19
C HIS A 248 -15.30 1.67 -7.80
N VAL A 249 -14.15 2.31 -7.59
CA VAL A 249 -13.85 2.99 -6.32
C VAL A 249 -14.85 4.11 -6.03
N ARG A 250 -15.27 4.86 -7.04
CA ARG A 250 -16.27 5.92 -6.92
C ARG A 250 -17.67 5.39 -6.57
N LEU A 251 -18.02 4.18 -6.98
CA LEU A 251 -19.27 3.52 -6.55
C LEU A 251 -19.25 3.14 -5.07
N GLY A 252 -18.05 3.05 -4.48
CA GLY A 252 -17.82 2.69 -3.08
C GLY A 252 -17.88 1.19 -2.81
N PHE A 253 -17.52 0.83 -1.59
CA PHE A 253 -17.41 -0.56 -1.14
C PHE A 253 -18.55 -0.99 -0.20
N GLY A 254 -19.67 -0.22 -0.19
CA GLY A 254 -20.77 -0.43 0.75
C GLY A 254 -20.49 0.18 2.13
N THR A 255 -19.62 1.18 2.21
CA THR A 255 -19.20 1.91 3.41
C THR A 255 -19.52 3.41 3.28
N SER A 256 -19.29 4.19 4.33
CA SER A 256 -19.34 5.67 4.27
C SER A 256 -18.00 6.31 3.84
N LEU A 257 -17.10 5.51 3.26
CA LEU A 257 -15.85 5.99 2.67
C LEU A 257 -16.14 6.60 1.29
N GLU A 258 -16.02 7.92 1.18
CA GLU A 258 -16.26 8.65 -0.06
C GLU A 258 -14.97 8.94 -0.81
N PHE A 259 -15.03 8.83 -2.14
CA PHE A 259 -13.90 9.10 -3.02
C PHE A 259 -13.47 10.58 -2.96
N VAL A 260 -12.18 10.79 -2.74
CA VAL A 260 -11.56 12.13 -2.75
C VAL A 260 -10.74 12.34 -4.02
N SER A 261 -9.83 11.43 -4.32
CA SER A 261 -8.92 11.57 -5.47
C SER A 261 -8.34 10.23 -5.92
N GLY A 262 -7.97 10.19 -7.19
CA GLY A 262 -7.21 9.11 -7.81
C GLY A 262 -5.97 9.64 -8.50
N TYR A 263 -4.91 8.84 -8.53
CA TYR A 263 -3.62 9.17 -9.12
C TYR A 263 -3.07 7.98 -9.87
N PHE A 264 -2.54 8.23 -11.05
CA PHE A 264 -1.72 7.29 -11.78
C PHE A 264 -0.64 8.05 -12.56
N ASP A 265 0.61 7.68 -12.32
CA ASP A 265 1.76 8.13 -13.09
C ASP A 265 2.75 6.96 -13.17
N GLY A 266 2.71 6.24 -14.29
CA GLY A 266 3.56 5.07 -14.53
C GLY A 266 5.06 5.36 -14.56
N SER A 267 5.46 6.63 -14.65
CA SER A 267 6.87 7.02 -14.52
C SER A 267 7.37 7.02 -13.07
N ARG A 268 6.45 7.04 -12.10
CA ARG A 268 6.74 7.07 -10.66
C ARG A 268 6.56 5.71 -9.99
N TYR A 269 5.48 5.03 -10.30
CA TYR A 269 5.20 3.63 -9.92
C TYR A 269 4.04 3.06 -10.76
N ASP A 270 3.95 1.74 -10.84
CA ASP A 270 3.09 0.98 -11.75
C ASP A 270 1.65 0.75 -11.24
N GLN A 271 1.23 1.40 -10.16
CA GLN A 271 -0.07 1.20 -9.54
C GLN A 271 -0.90 2.49 -9.53
N ALA A 272 -2.21 2.36 -9.64
CA ALA A 272 -3.13 3.46 -9.34
C ALA A 272 -3.25 3.63 -7.82
N CYS A 273 -3.29 4.89 -7.35
CA CYS A 273 -3.50 5.24 -5.95
C CYS A 273 -4.85 5.92 -5.79
N PHE A 274 -5.62 5.52 -4.80
CA PHE A 274 -6.92 6.10 -4.47
C PHE A 274 -6.95 6.57 -3.03
N VAL A 275 -7.63 7.70 -2.82
CA VAL A 275 -7.84 8.31 -1.51
C VAL A 275 -9.32 8.44 -1.25
N LEU A 276 -9.79 7.88 -0.14
CA LEU A 276 -11.17 7.95 0.34
C LEU A 276 -11.21 8.61 1.71
N ARG A 277 -12.32 9.26 2.05
CA ARG A 277 -12.55 9.90 3.36
C ARG A 277 -13.80 9.32 4.01
N LYS A 278 -13.71 9.02 5.31
CA LYS A 278 -14.88 8.66 6.12
C LYS A 278 -15.72 9.91 6.42
N THR A 279 -17.01 9.85 6.08
CA THR A 279 -17.91 11.00 6.22
C THR A 279 -18.69 11.03 7.52
N ARG A 280 -18.76 9.91 8.24
CA ARG A 280 -19.55 9.78 9.49
C ARG A 280 -18.78 9.03 10.57
#